data_343c338d1e6ff0e949cf3f128a7004fc
#
_entry.id   343c338d1e6ff0e949cf3f128a7004fc
#
_cell.length_a   1.000
_cell.length_b   1.000
_cell.length_c   1.000
_cell.angle_alpha   90.00
_cell.angle_beta   90.00
_cell.angle_gamma   90.00
#
_symmetry.space_group_name_H-M   'P 1'
#
loop_
_entity.id
_entity.type
_entity.pdbx_description
1 polymer ?
#
loop_
_entity_poly.entity_id
_entity_poly.type
_entity_poly.pdbx_seq_one_letter_code
_entity_poly.pdbx_strand_id
1 'polypeptide(L)'
;MTRLTTEFWISAYLKRLRLEAIPAFITKKGDSISGAVIVKINTLDGRAQSFYKTYNFELDEWRWDILISGSDLEVENSLKKQKTIDQDLWVIEVEDREGRHLLSEEGLAG
;
A
#
# COMPACT_ATOMS: atom_id res chain seq x y z
N MET A 1 -0.68 -3.65 25.16
CA MET A 1 -1.50 -3.13 24.06
C MET A 1 -1.41 -4.06 22.86
N THR A 2 -2.52 -4.39 22.28
CA THR A 2 -2.57 -5.32 21.15
C THR A 2 -2.25 -4.57 19.86
N ARG A 3 -1.28 -5.09 19.09
CA ARG A 3 -1.00 -4.54 17.75
C ARG A 3 -2.02 -5.09 16.77
N LEU A 4 -2.40 -4.26 15.80
CA LEU A 4 -3.23 -4.72 14.69
C LEU A 4 -2.41 -5.68 13.82
N THR A 5 -3.05 -6.77 13.37
CA THR A 5 -2.44 -7.63 12.36
C THR A 5 -2.47 -6.93 11.01
N THR A 6 -1.56 -7.33 10.13
CA THR A 6 -1.54 -6.79 8.76
C THR A 6 -2.85 -7.08 8.05
N GLU A 7 -3.37 -8.29 8.19
CA GLU A 7 -4.63 -8.66 7.54
C GLU A 7 -5.79 -7.78 8.00
N PHE A 8 -5.84 -7.47 9.31
CA PHE A 8 -6.88 -6.58 9.84
C PHE A 8 -6.76 -5.18 9.26
N TRP A 9 -5.53 -4.64 9.23
CA TRP A 9 -5.30 -3.31 8.66
C TRP A 9 -5.72 -3.25 7.19
N ILE A 10 -5.38 -4.29 6.42
CA ILE A 10 -5.74 -4.36 5.00
C ILE A 10 -7.26 -4.36 4.83
N SER A 11 -7.97 -5.15 5.65
CA SER A 11 -9.44 -5.19 5.60
C SER A 11 -10.05 -3.81 5.87
N ALA A 12 -9.53 -3.09 6.85
CA ALA A 12 -10.00 -1.75 7.17
C ALA A 12 -9.69 -0.77 6.03
N TYR A 13 -8.51 -0.86 5.46
CA TYR A 13 -8.10 -0.01 4.34
C TYR A 13 -8.97 -0.23 3.11
N LEU A 14 -9.20 -1.48 2.73
CA LEU A 14 -10.06 -1.80 1.58
C LEU A 14 -11.49 -1.31 1.80
N LYS A 15 -11.99 -1.45 3.02
CA LYS A 15 -13.32 -0.94 3.35
C LYS A 15 -13.39 0.59 3.21
N ARG A 16 -12.35 1.28 3.68
CA ARG A 16 -12.30 2.75 3.59
C ARG A 16 -12.29 3.21 2.12
N LEU A 17 -11.52 2.54 1.27
CA LEU A 17 -11.50 2.84 -0.16
C LEU A 17 -12.86 2.58 -0.80
N ARG A 18 -13.53 1.50 -0.42
CA ARG A 18 -14.85 1.17 -0.94
C ARG A 18 -15.88 2.24 -0.62
N LEU A 19 -15.81 2.81 0.58
CA LEU A 19 -16.73 3.88 0.99
C LEU A 19 -16.55 5.13 0.11
N GLU A 20 -15.38 5.32 -0.49
CA GLU A 20 -15.13 6.41 -1.44
C GLU A 20 -15.28 5.99 -2.89
N ALA A 21 -15.80 4.78 -3.13
CA ALA A 21 -15.97 4.20 -4.46
C ALA A 21 -14.64 4.10 -5.24
N ILE A 22 -13.55 3.83 -4.54
CA ILE A 22 -12.22 3.66 -5.15
C ILE A 22 -11.95 2.16 -5.28
N PRO A 23 -11.81 1.62 -6.51
CA PRO A 23 -11.48 0.20 -6.70
C PRO A 23 -10.11 -0.14 -6.17
N ALA A 24 -10.00 -1.28 -5.49
CA ALA A 24 -8.74 -1.77 -4.96
C ALA A 24 -8.74 -3.29 -4.91
N PHE A 25 -7.55 -3.88 -5.12
CA PHE A 25 -7.39 -5.32 -5.24
C PHE A 25 -6.14 -5.78 -4.50
N ILE A 26 -6.23 -6.94 -3.84
CA ILE A 26 -5.04 -7.61 -3.31
C ILE A 26 -4.41 -8.37 -4.47
N THR A 27 -3.26 -7.93 -4.95
CA THR A 27 -2.56 -8.59 -6.06
C THR A 27 -1.53 -9.60 -5.57
N LYS A 28 -1.09 -9.48 -4.31
CA LYS A 28 -0.29 -10.51 -3.66
C LYS A 28 -0.67 -10.57 -2.19
N LYS A 29 -0.98 -11.78 -1.72
CA LYS A 29 -1.25 -12.03 -0.31
C LYS A 29 0.04 -12.40 0.40
N GLY A 30 0.29 -11.79 1.54
CA GLY A 30 1.48 -12.04 2.35
C GLY A 30 1.15 -12.63 3.70
N ASP A 31 2.06 -12.42 4.68
CA ASP A 31 1.83 -12.92 6.02
C ASP A 31 0.71 -12.17 6.72
N SER A 32 -0.26 -12.90 7.27
CA SER A 32 -1.47 -12.30 7.84
C SER A 32 -1.23 -11.49 9.11
N ILE A 33 -0.19 -11.80 9.86
CA ILE A 33 0.05 -11.19 11.17
C ILE A 33 0.96 -9.98 11.05
N SER A 34 2.11 -10.12 10.39
CA SER A 34 3.16 -9.11 10.41
C SER A 34 3.79 -8.82 9.05
N GLY A 35 3.16 -9.24 7.95
CA GLY A 35 3.68 -8.98 6.62
C GLY A 35 3.73 -7.48 6.32
N ALA A 36 4.78 -7.05 5.60
CA ALA A 36 4.86 -5.69 5.09
C ALA A 36 3.82 -5.47 4.00
N VAL A 37 3.47 -4.21 3.74
CA VAL A 37 2.46 -3.85 2.73
C VAL A 37 3.03 -2.81 1.80
N ILE A 38 2.90 -3.05 0.51
CA ILE A 38 3.13 -2.03 -0.52
C ILE A 38 1.79 -1.74 -1.18
N VAL A 39 1.47 -0.45 -1.31
CA VAL A 39 0.27 0.00 -2.02
C VAL A 39 0.70 0.64 -3.32
N LYS A 40 0.16 0.15 -4.42
CA LYS A 40 0.36 0.74 -5.75
C LYS A 40 -0.88 1.52 -6.13
N ILE A 41 -0.73 2.80 -6.46
CA ILE A 41 -1.81 3.60 -7.02
C ILE A 41 -1.62 3.70 -8.53
N ASN A 42 -2.62 3.24 -9.28
CA ASN A 42 -2.66 3.30 -10.73
C ASN A 42 -3.60 4.44 -11.11
N THR A 43 -3.08 5.47 -11.78
CA THR A 43 -3.88 6.63 -12.15
C THR A 43 -4.59 6.46 -13.50
N LEU A 44 -4.50 5.25 -14.07
CA LEU A 44 -5.25 4.85 -15.29
C LEU A 44 -4.89 5.68 -16.52
N ASP A 45 -3.70 6.29 -16.50
CA ASP A 45 -3.15 7.09 -17.60
C ASP A 45 -1.77 6.57 -18.03
N GLY A 46 -1.46 5.32 -17.69
CA GLY A 46 -0.16 4.71 -17.97
C GLY A 46 0.87 4.99 -16.90
N ARG A 47 0.53 5.71 -15.84
CA ARG A 47 1.43 6.03 -14.73
C ARG A 47 0.96 5.42 -13.44
N ALA A 48 1.90 5.23 -12.53
CA ALA A 48 1.61 4.66 -11.21
C ALA A 48 2.64 5.14 -10.18
N GLN A 49 2.29 4.95 -8.91
CA GLN A 49 3.21 5.16 -7.80
C GLN A 49 3.04 4.00 -6.83
N SER A 50 4.12 3.61 -6.17
CA SER A 50 4.03 2.67 -5.06
C SER A 50 4.47 3.33 -3.77
N PHE A 51 3.84 2.90 -2.68
CA PHE A 51 4.06 3.43 -1.34
C PHE A 51 4.38 2.28 -0.40
N TYR A 52 5.26 2.55 0.56
CA TYR A 52 5.58 1.58 1.61
C TYR A 52 5.56 2.28 2.96
N LYS A 53 5.32 1.51 4.00
CA LYS A 53 5.19 2.04 5.35
C LYS A 53 6.54 2.04 6.04
N THR A 54 6.92 3.18 6.61
CA THR A 54 8.17 3.34 7.33
C THR A 54 7.92 3.92 8.71
N TYR A 55 8.83 3.66 9.63
CA TYR A 55 8.78 4.22 10.98
C TYR A 55 9.77 5.38 11.08
N ASN A 56 9.27 6.54 11.53
CA ASN A 56 10.12 7.70 11.78
C ASN A 56 10.51 7.72 13.25
N PHE A 57 11.77 7.41 13.55
CA PHE A 57 12.26 7.33 14.92
C PHE A 57 12.31 8.68 15.63
N GLU A 58 12.51 9.76 14.90
CA GLU A 58 12.58 11.10 15.47
C GLU A 58 11.21 11.55 15.98
N LEU A 59 10.16 11.28 15.21
CA LEU A 59 8.79 11.67 15.52
C LEU A 59 8.00 10.56 16.20
N ASP A 60 8.59 9.36 16.33
CA ASP A 60 7.95 8.19 16.91
C ASP A 60 6.61 7.89 16.25
N GLU A 61 6.60 7.88 14.93
CA GLU A 61 5.37 7.63 14.17
C GLU A 61 5.62 6.84 12.90
N TRP A 62 4.58 6.14 12.46
CA TRP A 62 4.57 5.45 11.17
C TRP A 62 4.09 6.41 10.09
N ARG A 63 4.64 6.25 8.88
CA ARG A 63 4.20 7.03 7.73
C ARG A 63 4.38 6.24 6.45
N TRP A 64 3.70 6.69 5.41
CA TRP A 64 3.80 6.10 4.08
C TRP A 64 4.68 6.97 3.20
N ASP A 65 5.71 6.37 2.61
CA ASP A 65 6.63 7.05 1.71
C ASP A 65 6.53 6.48 0.31
N ILE A 66 6.84 7.29 -0.68
CA ILE A 66 6.88 6.83 -2.07
C ILE A 66 8.09 5.93 -2.24
N LEU A 67 7.87 4.72 -2.75
CA LEU A 67 8.93 3.79 -3.11
C LEU A 67 9.43 4.11 -4.53
N ILE A 68 8.52 4.21 -5.48
CA ILE A 68 8.83 4.57 -6.86
C ILE A 68 7.63 5.25 -7.51
N SER A 69 7.91 6.17 -8.43
CA SER A 69 6.91 6.86 -9.22
C SER A 69 7.37 6.85 -10.67
N GLY A 70 6.49 6.50 -11.60
CA GLY A 70 6.85 6.43 -13.00
C GLY A 70 5.76 5.81 -13.85
N SER A 71 6.15 5.14 -14.93
CA SER A 71 5.19 4.42 -15.74
C SER A 71 4.67 3.20 -14.98
N ASP A 72 3.49 2.73 -15.36
CA ASP A 72 2.94 1.51 -14.78
C ASP A 72 3.93 0.34 -14.91
N LEU A 73 4.61 0.22 -16.05
CA LEU A 73 5.59 -0.84 -16.27
C LEU A 73 6.77 -0.74 -15.32
N GLU A 74 7.30 0.47 -15.11
CA GLU A 74 8.41 0.68 -14.18
C GLU A 74 8.03 0.28 -12.75
N VAL A 75 6.82 0.65 -12.32
CA VAL A 75 6.33 0.31 -11.00
C VAL A 75 6.12 -1.21 -10.88
N GLU A 76 5.55 -1.85 -11.91
CA GLU A 76 5.38 -3.31 -11.91
C GLU A 76 6.72 -4.04 -11.83
N ASN A 77 7.74 -3.57 -12.55
CA ASN A 77 9.07 -4.16 -12.50
C ASN A 77 9.68 -4.04 -11.09
N SER A 78 9.49 -2.90 -10.44
CA SER A 78 9.93 -2.70 -9.06
C SER A 78 9.21 -3.66 -8.11
N LEU A 79 7.90 -3.84 -8.28
CA LEU A 79 7.14 -4.76 -7.43
C LEU A 79 7.58 -6.21 -7.59
N LYS A 80 7.94 -6.63 -8.80
CA LYS A 80 8.47 -7.98 -9.02
C LYS A 80 9.73 -8.22 -8.20
N LYS A 81 10.62 -7.24 -8.15
CA LYS A 81 11.84 -7.32 -7.34
C LYS A 81 11.53 -7.41 -5.85
N GLN A 82 10.59 -6.59 -5.38
CA GLN A 82 10.19 -6.58 -3.96
C GLN A 82 9.59 -7.93 -3.55
N LYS A 83 8.76 -8.51 -4.40
CA LYS A 83 8.15 -9.82 -4.14
C LYS A 83 9.20 -10.93 -4.04
N THR A 84 10.28 -10.83 -4.80
CA THR A 84 11.38 -11.80 -4.76
C THR A 84 12.17 -11.68 -3.46
N ILE A 85 12.37 -10.46 -2.98
CA ILE A 85 13.14 -10.19 -1.77
C ILE A 85 12.35 -10.59 -0.51
N ASP A 86 11.04 -10.31 -0.50
CA ASP A 86 10.19 -10.53 0.68
C ASP A 86 8.94 -11.33 0.29
N GLN A 87 8.94 -12.62 0.63
CA GLN A 87 7.83 -13.52 0.31
C GLN A 87 6.59 -13.26 1.17
N ASP A 88 6.76 -12.59 2.31
CA ASP A 88 5.66 -12.28 3.22
C ASP A 88 4.99 -10.94 2.90
N LEU A 89 5.42 -10.29 1.82
CA LEU A 89 4.93 -9.00 1.39
C LEU A 89 3.52 -9.10 0.81
N TRP A 90 2.66 -8.17 1.22
CA TRP A 90 1.37 -7.93 0.59
C TRP A 90 1.51 -6.82 -0.45
N VAL A 91 0.79 -6.95 -1.54
CA VAL A 91 0.70 -5.89 -2.54
C VAL A 91 -0.77 -5.62 -2.82
N ILE A 92 -1.16 -4.34 -2.70
CA ILE A 92 -2.51 -3.87 -2.98
C ILE A 92 -2.43 -2.89 -4.14
N GLU A 93 -3.27 -3.08 -5.14
CA GLU A 93 -3.40 -2.14 -6.24
C GLU A 93 -4.67 -1.31 -6.06
N VAL A 94 -4.53 0.00 -6.13
CA VAL A 94 -5.61 0.97 -6.03
C VAL A 94 -5.73 1.68 -7.37
N GLU A 95 -6.94 1.81 -7.89
CA GLU A 95 -7.20 2.49 -9.17
C GLU A 95 -7.97 3.76 -8.94
N ASP A 96 -7.35 4.90 -9.22
CA ASP A 96 -8.02 6.19 -9.10
C ASP A 96 -7.33 7.24 -9.98
N ARG A 97 -8.09 7.86 -10.87
CA ARG A 97 -7.54 8.85 -11.82
C ARG A 97 -6.94 10.07 -11.12
N GLU A 98 -7.42 10.39 -9.93
CA GLU A 98 -6.94 11.52 -9.15
C GLU A 98 -5.84 11.15 -8.17
N GLY A 99 -5.47 9.86 -8.11
CA GLY A 99 -4.41 9.40 -7.23
C GLY A 99 -4.78 9.37 -5.75
N ARG A 100 -6.07 9.25 -5.43
CA ARG A 100 -6.54 9.23 -4.04
C ARG A 100 -6.29 7.87 -3.43
N HIS A 101 -5.21 7.74 -2.67
CA HIS A 101 -4.86 6.48 -2.01
C HIS A 101 -5.30 6.42 -0.55
N LEU A 102 -5.69 7.55 0.06
CA LEU A 102 -6.16 7.69 1.43
C LEU A 102 -5.15 7.28 2.52
N LEU A 103 -3.90 7.00 2.16
CA LEU A 103 -2.89 6.53 3.11
C LEU A 103 -2.46 7.59 4.13
N SER A 104 -2.72 8.86 3.83
CA SER A 104 -2.40 9.95 4.75
C SER A 104 -3.51 10.23 5.75
N GLU A 105 -4.64 9.52 5.66
CA GLU A 105 -5.74 9.73 6.59
C GLU A 105 -5.39 9.22 7.98
N GLU A 106 -5.87 9.93 8.98
CA GLU A 106 -5.72 9.52 10.37
C GLU A 106 -6.37 8.14 10.57
N GLY A 107 -5.68 7.27 11.29
CA GLY A 107 -6.16 5.91 11.49
C GLY A 107 -5.63 4.92 10.47
N LEU A 108 -5.24 5.37 9.28
CA LEU A 108 -4.60 4.52 8.26
C LEU A 108 -3.09 4.70 8.21
N ALA A 109 -2.59 5.86 8.61
CA ALA A 109 -1.16 6.14 8.58
C ALA A 109 -0.38 5.42 9.69
N GLY A 110 -1.03 5.05 10.74
CA GLY A 110 -0.40 4.35 11.85
C GLY A 110 -1.14 3.13 12.26
#